data_d2d3e9b05a79ef38bce47f6255b2f5af
#
_entry.id   d2d3e9b05a79ef38bce47f6255b2f5af
#
_cell.length_a   1.000
_cell.length_b   1.000
_cell.length_c   1.000
_cell.angle_alpha   90.00
_cell.angle_beta   90.00
_cell.angle_gamma   90.00
#
_symmetry.space_group_name_H-M   'P 1'
#
loop_
_entity.id
_entity.type
_entity.pdbx_description
1 polymer ?
#
loop_
_entity_poly.entity_id
_entity_poly.type
_entity_poly.pdbx_seq_one_letter_code
_entity_poly.pdbx_strand_id
1 'polypeptide(L)'
;MTDEWHDLPDFSLGERDIDVLAVLREEDLATFSFEGLKRRLGLHPETLSRILLRLEQEGFVEKKIDGYGVTSRINEFLRTNPKYNGDSRVTLLKTFLPSDIPVARLVSDLRGRWFGFLRWLGLSDDGGSVTLKWITEDGGIQVEAHISETALTIEAKFLQEKNMNTALKACYQLLNHISQLCSPLRRVQNASYCSGSNAYLTSA
;
A
#
# COMPACT_ATOMS: atom_id res chain seq x y z
N MET A 1 17.34 40.39 12.11
CA MET A 1 17.20 38.91 11.91
C MET A 1 15.90 38.54 12.60
N THR A 2 14.83 38.56 11.84
CA THR A 2 13.46 38.39 12.29
C THR A 2 13.08 36.91 12.18
N ASP A 3 12.54 36.40 13.29
CA ASP A 3 12.05 35.02 13.45
C ASP A 3 10.96 34.71 12.43
N GLU A 4 11.29 33.92 11.40
CA GLU A 4 10.34 33.36 10.41
C GLU A 4 9.65 32.08 10.89
N TRP A 5 9.54 31.86 12.21
CA TRP A 5 8.97 30.64 12.79
C TRP A 5 7.50 30.73 13.20
N HIS A 6 6.77 31.79 12.79
CA HIS A 6 5.43 32.10 13.33
C HIS A 6 4.25 31.75 12.44
N ASP A 7 4.42 31.04 11.30
CA ASP A 7 3.30 30.70 10.39
C ASP A 7 3.05 29.19 10.23
N LEU A 8 3.48 28.35 11.17
CA LEU A 8 2.99 26.96 11.20
C LEU A 8 1.64 26.96 11.94
N PRO A 9 0.56 26.46 11.33
CA PRO A 9 -0.70 26.27 12.04
C PRO A 9 -0.43 25.44 13.29
N ASP A 10 -0.96 25.89 14.41
CA ASP A 10 -0.82 25.28 15.74
C ASP A 10 -1.59 23.94 15.74
N PHE A 11 -0.94 22.89 15.20
CA PHE A 11 -1.52 21.55 15.20
C PHE A 11 -1.38 20.96 16.61
N SER A 12 -2.48 20.52 17.18
CA SER A 12 -2.54 19.79 18.46
C SER A 12 -1.99 18.36 18.34
N LEU A 13 -0.84 18.20 17.65
CA LEU A 13 -0.23 16.89 17.38
C LEU A 13 0.80 16.53 18.44
N GLY A 14 0.66 15.33 19.01
CA GLY A 14 1.68 14.76 19.89
C GLY A 14 2.83 14.12 19.10
N GLU A 15 3.92 13.83 19.79
CA GLU A 15 5.12 13.20 19.23
C GLU A 15 4.79 11.91 18.43
N ARG A 16 3.91 11.06 18.98
CA ARG A 16 3.47 9.82 18.30
C ARG A 16 2.64 10.06 17.04
N ASP A 17 1.93 11.17 16.97
CA ASP A 17 1.16 11.54 15.76
C ASP A 17 2.14 11.89 14.64
N ILE A 18 3.22 12.60 14.98
CA ILE A 18 4.31 12.95 14.05
C ILE A 18 5.04 11.70 13.56
N ASP A 19 5.31 10.72 14.43
CA ASP A 19 5.91 9.45 14.04
C ASP A 19 5.05 8.69 13.02
N VAL A 20 3.73 8.67 13.22
CA VAL A 20 2.79 8.07 12.27
C VAL A 20 2.81 8.81 10.93
N LEU A 21 2.75 10.15 10.94
CA LEU A 21 2.84 10.95 9.73
C LEU A 21 4.17 10.73 8.98
N ALA A 22 5.28 10.61 9.71
CA ALA A 22 6.59 10.34 9.13
C ALA A 22 6.62 9.00 8.40
N VAL A 23 6.02 7.94 8.98
CA VAL A 23 5.93 6.62 8.34
C VAL A 23 4.99 6.67 7.12
N LEU A 24 3.84 7.34 7.18
CA LEU A 24 2.94 7.47 6.03
C LEU A 24 3.63 8.13 4.84
N ARG A 25 4.47 9.14 5.10
CA ARG A 25 5.27 9.82 4.08
C ARG A 25 6.45 8.97 3.61
N GLU A 26 7.21 8.35 4.55
CA GLU A 26 8.35 7.49 4.22
C GLU A 26 7.94 6.37 3.27
N GLU A 27 6.76 5.80 3.51
CA GLU A 27 6.19 4.75 2.68
C GLU A 27 5.43 5.29 1.47
N ASP A 28 5.35 6.61 1.30
CA ASP A 28 4.61 7.26 0.21
C ASP A 28 3.20 6.69 0.02
N LEU A 29 2.48 6.46 1.13
CA LEU A 29 1.18 5.82 1.09
C LEU A 29 0.08 6.77 0.60
N ALA A 30 -0.57 6.44 -0.50
CA ALA A 30 -1.81 7.08 -0.93
C ALA A 30 -3.02 6.52 -0.19
N THR A 31 -3.02 5.20 0.07
CA THR A 31 -4.04 4.55 0.92
C THR A 31 -3.42 3.44 1.75
N PHE A 32 -4.00 3.17 2.95
CA PHE A 32 -3.52 2.14 3.85
C PHE A 32 -4.65 1.48 4.65
N SER A 33 -4.37 0.29 5.17
CA SER A 33 -5.25 -0.41 6.10
C SER A 33 -4.84 -0.17 7.55
N PHE A 34 -5.83 -0.14 8.45
CA PHE A 34 -5.59 -0.04 9.90
C PHE A 34 -4.66 -1.15 10.41
N GLU A 35 -4.96 -2.41 10.03
CA GLU A 35 -4.20 -3.58 10.46
C GLU A 35 -2.76 -3.59 9.91
N GLY A 36 -2.57 -3.14 8.67
CA GLY A 36 -1.23 -3.01 8.08
C GLY A 36 -0.40 -1.96 8.79
N LEU A 37 -0.95 -0.77 8.98
CA LEU A 37 -0.26 0.33 9.66
C LEU A 37 0.05 -0.01 11.13
N LYS A 38 -0.89 -0.67 11.83
CA LYS A 38 -0.69 -1.16 13.20
C LYS A 38 0.55 -2.07 13.29
N ARG A 39 0.69 -3.03 12.37
CA ARG A 39 1.85 -3.93 12.31
C ARG A 39 3.14 -3.19 11.96
N ARG A 40 3.06 -2.28 10.98
CA ARG A 40 4.23 -1.48 10.55
C ARG A 40 4.82 -0.65 11.70
N LEU A 41 3.96 -0.11 12.56
CA LEU A 41 4.33 0.74 13.69
C LEU A 41 4.53 -0.04 15.01
N GLY A 42 4.08 -1.29 15.09
CA GLY A 42 4.10 -2.06 16.35
C GLY A 42 3.21 -1.46 17.44
N LEU A 43 2.18 -0.67 17.08
CA LEU A 43 1.33 0.03 18.04
C LEU A 43 0.15 -0.83 18.51
N HIS A 44 -0.28 -0.58 19.76
CA HIS A 44 -1.53 -1.13 20.25
C HIS A 44 -2.73 -0.55 19.45
N PRO A 45 -3.77 -1.36 19.16
CA PRO A 45 -4.92 -0.91 18.35
C PRO A 45 -5.57 0.36 18.88
N GLU A 46 -5.77 0.48 20.18
CA GLU A 46 -6.40 1.64 20.81
C GLU A 46 -5.56 2.91 20.63
N THR A 47 -4.24 2.80 20.77
CA THR A 47 -3.32 3.92 20.56
C THR A 47 -3.39 4.42 19.14
N LEU A 48 -3.30 3.51 18.15
CA LEU A 48 -3.40 3.86 16.74
C LEU A 48 -4.76 4.45 16.40
N SER A 49 -5.86 3.90 16.95
CA SER A 49 -7.20 4.43 16.71
C SER A 49 -7.34 5.88 17.17
N ARG A 50 -6.81 6.23 18.35
CA ARG A 50 -6.81 7.59 18.88
C ARG A 50 -5.96 8.54 18.02
N ILE A 51 -4.80 8.08 17.56
CA ILE A 51 -3.92 8.84 16.66
C ILE A 51 -4.64 9.11 15.34
N LEU A 52 -5.20 8.09 14.69
CA LEU A 52 -5.88 8.24 13.40
C LEU A 52 -7.10 9.16 13.50
N LEU A 53 -7.83 9.13 14.64
CA LEU A 53 -8.94 10.05 14.87
C LEU A 53 -8.47 11.51 14.90
N ARG A 54 -7.35 11.81 15.58
CA ARG A 54 -6.77 13.17 15.59
C ARG A 54 -6.27 13.58 14.21
N LEU A 55 -5.56 12.68 13.52
CA LEU A 55 -5.06 12.94 12.17
C LEU A 55 -6.20 13.16 11.16
N GLU A 56 -7.35 12.50 11.34
CA GLU A 56 -8.56 12.73 10.55
C GLU A 56 -9.18 14.09 10.86
N GLN A 57 -9.28 14.48 12.14
CA GLN A 57 -9.76 15.79 12.57
C GLN A 57 -8.89 16.93 12.04
N GLU A 58 -7.57 16.73 12.01
CA GLU A 58 -6.61 17.70 11.45
C GLU A 58 -6.52 17.62 9.92
N GLY A 59 -7.22 16.68 9.27
CA GLY A 59 -7.30 16.57 7.82
C GLY A 59 -6.07 16.00 7.14
N PHE A 60 -5.20 15.28 7.86
CA PHE A 60 -4.04 14.56 7.29
C PHE A 60 -4.42 13.23 6.67
N VAL A 61 -5.44 12.59 7.20
CA VAL A 61 -5.99 11.33 6.69
C VAL A 61 -7.50 11.43 6.55
N GLU A 62 -8.08 10.62 5.69
CA GLU A 62 -9.52 10.49 5.50
C GLU A 62 -9.93 9.03 5.58
N LYS A 63 -11.04 8.74 6.24
CA LYS A 63 -11.59 7.38 6.29
C LYS A 63 -12.22 7.01 4.96
N LYS A 64 -11.88 5.82 4.43
CA LYS A 64 -12.43 5.25 3.20
C LYS A 64 -13.11 3.91 3.50
N ILE A 65 -13.86 3.38 2.53
CA ILE A 65 -14.57 2.08 2.66
C ILE A 65 -13.58 0.96 3.01
N ASP A 66 -12.39 0.95 2.37
CA ASP A 66 -11.39 -0.11 2.50
C ASP A 66 -10.18 0.29 3.39
N GLY A 67 -10.33 1.29 4.26
CA GLY A 67 -9.24 1.75 5.13
C GLY A 67 -9.16 3.26 5.25
N TYR A 68 -7.99 3.83 4.97
CA TYR A 68 -7.71 5.26 5.09
C TYR A 68 -7.00 5.77 3.84
N GLY A 69 -7.30 7.00 3.45
CA GLY A 69 -6.56 7.76 2.44
C GLY A 69 -5.66 8.80 3.09
N VAL A 70 -4.53 9.06 2.50
CA VAL A 70 -3.60 10.12 2.89
C VAL A 70 -3.91 11.36 2.06
N THR A 71 -3.97 12.54 2.69
CA THR A 71 -4.24 13.81 1.99
C THR A 71 -2.92 14.51 1.61
N SER A 72 -2.98 15.44 0.66
CA SER A 72 -1.82 16.25 0.25
C SER A 72 -1.23 17.10 1.39
N ARG A 73 -2.03 17.36 2.44
CA ARG A 73 -1.63 18.16 3.60
C ARG A 73 -0.41 17.60 4.34
N ILE A 74 -0.21 16.29 4.28
CA ILE A 74 0.97 15.63 4.89
C ILE A 74 2.28 16.12 4.26
N ASN A 75 2.29 16.37 2.95
CA ASN A 75 3.48 16.81 2.24
C ASN A 75 3.86 18.26 2.59
N GLU A 76 2.88 19.09 2.85
CA GLU A 76 3.08 20.49 3.29
C GLU A 76 3.67 20.52 4.70
N PHE A 77 3.09 19.73 5.61
CA PHE A 77 3.53 19.66 7.01
C PHE A 77 4.96 19.12 7.17
N LEU A 78 5.34 18.08 6.40
CA LEU A 78 6.64 17.41 6.54
C LEU A 78 7.74 17.98 5.63
N ARG A 79 7.49 19.01 4.82
CA ARG A 79 8.53 19.70 4.04
C ARG A 79 9.63 20.29 4.91
N THR A 80 9.35 20.59 6.16
CA THR A 80 10.25 21.20 7.11
C THR A 80 11.09 20.21 7.94
N ASN A 81 10.88 18.89 7.79
CA ASN A 81 11.56 17.89 8.61
C ASN A 81 12.08 16.69 7.79
N PRO A 82 13.25 16.81 7.13
CA PRO A 82 13.84 15.69 6.41
C PRO A 82 14.60 14.78 7.38
N LYS A 83 13.94 13.87 8.08
CA LYS A 83 14.57 12.70 8.69
C LYS A 83 14.39 11.52 7.74
N TYR A 84 15.36 11.29 6.88
CA TYR A 84 15.37 10.11 6.02
C TYR A 84 16.64 9.29 6.29
N ASN A 85 16.46 8.10 6.86
CA ASN A 85 17.52 7.09 6.94
C ASN A 85 17.41 6.16 5.73
N GLY A 86 18.54 5.87 5.12
CA GLY A 86 18.67 5.10 3.89
C GLY A 86 17.88 3.80 3.91
N ASP A 87 17.15 3.62 2.85
CA ASP A 87 16.23 2.52 2.61
C ASP A 87 17.02 1.25 2.23
N SER A 88 17.03 0.25 3.09
CA SER A 88 17.65 -1.05 2.80
C SER A 88 16.68 -1.97 2.04
N ARG A 89 16.18 -1.51 0.88
CA ARG A 89 15.40 -2.35 -0.03
C ARG A 89 16.30 -3.33 -0.78
N VAL A 90 15.79 -4.53 -1.00
CA VAL A 90 16.46 -5.57 -1.78
C VAL A 90 15.49 -6.03 -2.85
N THR A 91 15.87 -5.89 -4.11
CA THR A 91 15.10 -6.43 -5.24
C THR A 91 15.17 -7.96 -5.22
N LEU A 92 14.01 -8.59 -5.09
CA LEU A 92 13.87 -10.06 -5.07
C LEU A 92 13.56 -10.62 -6.46
N LEU A 93 12.79 -9.87 -7.25
CA LEU A 93 12.38 -10.26 -8.59
C LEU A 93 12.16 -9.04 -9.47
N LYS A 94 12.55 -9.17 -10.75
CA LYS A 94 12.16 -8.25 -11.81
C LYS A 94 11.74 -9.06 -13.03
N THR A 95 10.54 -8.82 -13.55
CA THR A 95 9.99 -9.54 -14.69
C THR A 95 9.09 -8.63 -15.53
N PHE A 96 8.76 -9.08 -16.74
CA PHE A 96 7.81 -8.39 -17.60
C PHE A 96 6.39 -8.85 -17.33
N LEU A 97 5.44 -7.94 -17.42
CA LEU A 97 4.02 -8.25 -17.42
C LEU A 97 3.55 -8.49 -18.86
N PRO A 98 2.67 -9.48 -19.09
CA PRO A 98 2.02 -9.65 -20.39
C PRO A 98 1.25 -8.39 -20.79
N SER A 99 1.46 -7.90 -22.01
CA SER A 99 0.87 -6.64 -22.50
C SER A 99 -0.67 -6.66 -22.63
N ASP A 100 -1.27 -7.84 -22.57
CA ASP A 100 -2.72 -8.05 -22.63
C ASP A 100 -3.41 -8.01 -21.26
N ILE A 101 -2.66 -7.70 -20.17
CA ILE A 101 -3.20 -7.56 -18.83
C ILE A 101 -3.37 -6.07 -18.51
N PRO A 102 -4.60 -5.59 -18.30
CA PRO A 102 -4.80 -4.23 -17.81
C PRO A 102 -4.24 -4.09 -16.39
N VAL A 103 -3.25 -3.21 -16.21
CA VAL A 103 -2.63 -2.95 -14.88
C VAL A 103 -3.67 -2.58 -13.84
N ALA A 104 -4.64 -1.73 -14.19
CA ALA A 104 -5.72 -1.34 -13.29
C ALA A 104 -6.52 -2.52 -12.74
N ARG A 105 -6.75 -3.56 -13.57
CA ARG A 105 -7.42 -4.79 -13.14
C ARG A 105 -6.54 -5.60 -12.19
N LEU A 106 -5.26 -5.79 -12.53
CA LEU A 106 -4.32 -6.49 -11.67
C LEU A 106 -4.20 -5.83 -10.30
N VAL A 107 -4.09 -4.50 -10.27
CA VAL A 107 -4.07 -3.71 -9.03
C VAL A 107 -5.36 -3.90 -8.23
N SER A 108 -6.53 -3.84 -8.88
CA SER A 108 -7.83 -4.06 -8.24
C SER A 108 -7.96 -5.46 -7.65
N ASP A 109 -7.45 -6.49 -8.36
CA ASP A 109 -7.51 -7.89 -7.90
C ASP A 109 -6.56 -8.17 -6.74
N LEU A 110 -5.47 -7.40 -6.59
CA LEU A 110 -4.47 -7.56 -5.54
C LEU A 110 -4.74 -6.69 -4.31
N ARG A 111 -5.39 -5.55 -4.49
CA ARG A 111 -5.66 -4.56 -3.44
C ARG A 111 -6.45 -5.16 -2.28
N GLY A 112 -6.02 -4.88 -1.06
CA GLY A 112 -6.69 -5.32 0.16
C GLY A 112 -6.52 -6.80 0.50
N ARG A 113 -5.86 -7.60 -0.36
CA ARG A 113 -5.74 -9.04 -0.16
C ARG A 113 -4.56 -9.43 0.71
N TRP A 114 -4.72 -10.56 1.39
CA TRP A 114 -3.70 -11.22 2.18
C TRP A 114 -3.18 -12.46 1.43
N PHE A 115 -1.88 -12.70 1.53
CA PHE A 115 -1.23 -13.83 0.86
C PHE A 115 -0.40 -14.61 1.87
N GLY A 116 -0.88 -15.78 2.30
CA GLY A 116 -0.24 -16.56 3.33
C GLY A 116 0.00 -15.75 4.60
N PHE A 117 1.26 -15.47 4.93
CA PHE A 117 1.65 -14.64 6.07
C PHE A 117 1.82 -13.14 5.74
N LEU A 118 1.56 -12.73 4.48
CA LEU A 118 1.55 -11.33 4.07
C LEU A 118 0.21 -10.67 4.36
N ARG A 119 0.24 -9.53 5.01
CA ARG A 119 -0.92 -8.71 5.37
C ARG A 119 -0.87 -7.41 4.59
N TRP A 120 -1.98 -7.05 4.01
CA TRP A 120 -2.11 -5.81 3.25
C TRP A 120 -1.75 -4.59 4.11
N LEU A 121 -0.81 -3.78 3.63
CA LEU A 121 -0.43 -2.51 4.24
C LEU A 121 -1.12 -1.34 3.53
N GLY A 122 -0.89 -1.19 2.23
CA GLY A 122 -1.42 -0.07 1.47
C GLY A 122 -0.85 0.00 0.06
N LEU A 123 -1.08 1.11 -0.59
CA LEU A 123 -0.54 1.38 -1.93
C LEU A 123 -0.07 2.83 -2.06
N SER A 124 0.88 3.03 -2.99
CA SER A 124 1.29 4.31 -3.55
C SER A 124 0.92 4.36 -5.03
N ASP A 125 0.65 5.56 -5.55
CA ASP A 125 0.36 5.79 -6.98
C ASP A 125 1.05 7.09 -7.39
N ASP A 126 1.98 7.00 -8.32
CA ASP A 126 2.75 8.13 -8.86
C ASP A 126 2.23 8.61 -10.23
N GLY A 127 1.09 8.08 -10.68
CA GLY A 127 0.45 8.39 -11.95
C GLY A 127 1.02 7.62 -13.16
N GLY A 128 2.12 6.90 -13.00
CA GLY A 128 2.75 6.07 -14.04
C GLY A 128 2.99 4.64 -13.61
N SER A 129 3.10 4.42 -12.32
CA SER A 129 3.23 3.11 -11.70
C SER A 129 2.46 3.04 -10.38
N VAL A 130 2.05 1.84 -10.00
CA VAL A 130 1.39 1.57 -8.72
C VAL A 130 2.26 0.63 -7.91
N THR A 131 2.52 1.01 -6.68
CA THR A 131 3.25 0.17 -5.72
C THR A 131 2.27 -0.37 -4.69
N LEU A 132 2.09 -1.68 -4.67
CA LEU A 132 1.30 -2.38 -3.68
C LEU A 132 2.22 -2.88 -2.57
N LYS A 133 1.81 -2.70 -1.31
CA LYS A 133 2.65 -2.98 -0.15
C LYS A 133 1.97 -3.94 0.82
N TRP A 134 2.73 -4.94 1.24
CA TRP A 134 2.35 -5.89 2.28
C TRP A 134 3.40 -5.93 3.37
N ILE A 135 2.99 -6.37 4.54
CA ILE A 135 3.87 -6.59 5.68
C ILE A 135 3.68 -8.01 6.21
N THR A 136 4.75 -8.64 6.66
CA THR A 136 4.67 -9.95 7.31
C THR A 136 3.90 -9.87 8.64
N GLU A 137 3.32 -10.98 9.08
CA GLU A 137 2.53 -11.03 10.33
C GLU A 137 3.29 -10.54 11.56
N ASP A 138 4.59 -10.84 11.61
CA ASP A 138 5.51 -10.42 12.67
C ASP A 138 5.96 -8.95 12.53
N GLY A 139 5.62 -8.29 11.43
CA GLY A 139 6.03 -6.91 11.15
C GLY A 139 7.50 -6.74 10.76
N GLY A 140 8.24 -7.83 10.54
CA GLY A 140 9.68 -7.80 10.33
C GLY A 140 10.10 -7.44 8.89
N ILE A 141 9.25 -7.74 7.91
CA ILE A 141 9.56 -7.53 6.48
C ILE A 141 8.37 -6.89 5.79
N GLN A 142 8.63 -5.82 5.06
CA GLN A 142 7.69 -5.22 4.11
C GLN A 142 8.04 -5.71 2.70
N VAL A 143 7.03 -6.12 1.94
CA VAL A 143 7.17 -6.56 0.55
C VAL A 143 6.40 -5.62 -0.34
N GLU A 144 7.04 -5.14 -1.38
CA GLU A 144 6.50 -4.17 -2.32
C GLU A 144 6.44 -4.76 -3.72
N ALA A 145 5.32 -4.60 -4.41
CA ALA A 145 5.18 -4.92 -5.83
C ALA A 145 4.97 -3.64 -6.61
N HIS A 146 6.00 -3.24 -7.34
CA HIS A 146 5.96 -2.10 -8.27
C HIS A 146 5.43 -2.59 -9.60
N ILE A 147 4.28 -2.08 -10.01
CA ILE A 147 3.57 -2.48 -11.22
C ILE A 147 3.50 -1.29 -12.16
N SER A 148 4.12 -1.43 -13.33
CA SER A 148 3.99 -0.51 -14.46
C SER A 148 3.30 -1.21 -15.63
N GLU A 149 3.08 -0.52 -16.76
CA GLU A 149 2.43 -1.10 -17.93
C GLU A 149 3.11 -2.37 -18.46
N THR A 150 4.43 -2.47 -18.32
CA THR A 150 5.21 -3.55 -18.93
C THR A 150 6.02 -4.36 -17.93
N ALA A 151 6.12 -3.93 -16.68
CA ALA A 151 7.05 -4.53 -15.73
C ALA A 151 6.44 -4.72 -14.33
N LEU A 152 6.89 -5.78 -13.68
CA LEU A 152 6.67 -6.07 -12.28
C LEU A 152 8.04 -6.20 -11.58
N THR A 153 8.24 -5.42 -10.54
CA THR A 153 9.40 -5.56 -9.64
C THR A 153 8.89 -5.86 -8.24
N ILE A 154 9.43 -6.90 -7.61
CA ILE A 154 9.13 -7.23 -6.21
C ILE A 154 10.36 -6.96 -5.37
N GLU A 155 10.19 -6.16 -4.33
CA GLU A 155 11.25 -5.76 -3.40
C GLU A 155 10.88 -6.11 -1.96
N ALA A 156 11.89 -6.29 -1.13
CA ALA A 156 11.73 -6.44 0.32
C ALA A 156 12.49 -5.33 1.05
N LYS A 157 11.83 -4.72 2.03
CA LYS A 157 12.39 -3.81 3.01
C LYS A 157 12.43 -4.51 4.36
N PHE A 158 13.61 -4.61 4.95
CA PHE A 158 13.79 -5.25 6.24
C PHE A 158 13.63 -4.20 7.35
N LEU A 159 12.62 -4.39 8.17
CA LEU A 159 12.28 -3.47 9.27
C LEU A 159 12.92 -3.92 10.60
N GLN A 160 13.34 -5.17 10.64
CA GLN A 160 14.04 -5.83 11.74
C GLN A 160 15.25 -6.58 11.19
N GLU A 161 15.65 -7.67 11.83
CA GLU A 161 16.76 -8.50 11.38
C GLU A 161 16.52 -9.04 9.95
N LYS A 162 17.57 -8.98 9.13
CA LYS A 162 17.52 -9.38 7.72
C LYS A 162 17.36 -10.90 7.58
N ASN A 163 16.14 -11.36 7.29
CA ASN A 163 15.83 -12.74 7.00
C ASN A 163 15.48 -12.93 5.52
N MET A 164 16.48 -13.21 4.69
CA MET A 164 16.33 -13.39 3.25
C MET A 164 15.44 -14.59 2.89
N ASN A 165 15.45 -15.68 3.67
CA ASN A 165 14.60 -16.84 3.39
C ASN A 165 13.12 -16.52 3.53
N THR A 166 12.76 -15.72 4.54
CA THR A 166 11.38 -15.25 4.72
C THR A 166 10.97 -14.28 3.60
N ALA A 167 11.87 -13.38 3.19
CA ALA A 167 11.62 -12.47 2.07
C ALA A 167 11.39 -13.23 0.75
N LEU A 168 12.19 -14.25 0.46
CA LEU A 168 12.02 -15.10 -0.74
C LEU A 168 10.71 -15.89 -0.70
N LYS A 169 10.32 -16.44 0.45
CA LYS A 169 9.01 -17.11 0.61
C LYS A 169 7.86 -16.16 0.32
N ALA A 170 7.93 -14.92 0.84
CA ALA A 170 6.94 -13.88 0.60
C ALA A 170 6.84 -13.51 -0.88
N CYS A 171 8.00 -13.30 -1.54
CA CYS A 171 8.07 -13.06 -2.98
C CYS A 171 7.41 -14.20 -3.77
N TYR A 172 7.71 -15.44 -3.44
CA TYR A 172 7.14 -16.63 -4.11
C TYR A 172 5.62 -16.71 -3.96
N GLN A 173 5.09 -16.44 -2.77
CA GLN A 173 3.64 -16.43 -2.54
C GLN A 173 2.94 -15.36 -3.36
N LEU A 174 3.50 -14.15 -3.39
CA LEU A 174 2.94 -13.05 -4.15
C LEU A 174 3.03 -13.31 -5.65
N LEU A 175 4.18 -13.75 -6.16
CA LEU A 175 4.39 -14.07 -7.57
C LEU A 175 3.45 -15.19 -8.04
N ASN A 176 3.27 -16.24 -7.26
CA ASN A 176 2.35 -17.34 -7.58
C ASN A 176 0.92 -16.83 -7.77
N HIS A 177 0.49 -15.92 -6.88
CA HIS A 177 -0.84 -15.35 -6.97
C HIS A 177 -0.99 -14.43 -8.21
N ILE A 178 -0.01 -13.56 -8.45
CA ILE A 178 0.02 -12.70 -9.64
C ILE A 178 0.00 -13.56 -10.91
N SER A 179 0.81 -14.62 -10.97
CA SER A 179 0.85 -15.54 -12.12
C SER A 179 -0.49 -16.21 -12.38
N GLN A 180 -1.22 -16.60 -11.33
CA GLN A 180 -2.58 -17.15 -11.45
C GLN A 180 -3.58 -16.13 -12.01
N LEU A 181 -3.48 -14.87 -11.60
CA LEU A 181 -4.32 -13.79 -12.14
C LEU A 181 -4.00 -13.49 -13.61
N CYS A 182 -2.74 -13.65 -13.99
CA CYS A 182 -2.26 -13.47 -15.36
C CYS A 182 -2.53 -14.68 -16.27
N SER A 183 -2.96 -15.82 -15.73
CA SER A 183 -3.17 -17.05 -16.51
C SER A 183 -4.36 -16.93 -17.47
N PRO A 184 -4.21 -17.38 -18.75
CA PRO A 184 -5.28 -17.33 -19.74
C PRO A 184 -6.51 -18.15 -19.37
N LEU A 185 -6.38 -19.21 -18.58
CA LEU A 185 -7.50 -20.06 -18.14
C LEU A 185 -8.53 -19.32 -17.28
N ARG A 186 -8.13 -18.35 -16.43
CA ARG A 186 -9.07 -17.51 -15.68
C ARG A 186 -9.77 -16.46 -16.53
N ARG A 187 -9.18 -16.06 -17.67
CA ARG A 187 -9.78 -15.08 -18.57
C ARG A 187 -11.05 -15.61 -19.23
N VAL A 188 -11.08 -16.89 -19.59
CA VAL A 188 -12.24 -17.52 -20.23
C VAL A 188 -13.43 -17.62 -19.26
N GLN A 189 -13.19 -17.93 -17.98
CA GLN A 189 -14.27 -18.03 -16.99
C GLN A 189 -14.95 -16.68 -16.71
N ASN A 190 -14.19 -15.57 -16.64
CA ASN A 190 -14.77 -14.25 -16.38
C ASN A 190 -15.48 -13.65 -17.63
N ALA A 191 -15.08 -14.01 -18.84
CA ALA A 191 -15.76 -13.60 -20.07
C ALA A 191 -17.14 -14.29 -20.19
N SER A 192 -17.30 -15.51 -19.69
CA SER A 192 -18.56 -16.24 -19.72
C SER A 192 -19.62 -15.67 -18.78
N TYR A 193 -19.22 -15.02 -17.68
CA TYR A 193 -20.18 -14.39 -16.74
C TYR A 193 -20.71 -13.03 -17.25
N CYS A 194 -20.00 -12.35 -18.14
CA CYS A 194 -20.48 -11.09 -18.71
C CYS A 194 -21.43 -11.28 -19.91
N SER A 195 -21.50 -12.47 -20.49
CA SER A 195 -22.33 -12.76 -21.68
C SER A 195 -23.73 -13.29 -21.35
N GLY A 196 -24.04 -13.53 -20.06
CA GLY A 196 -25.26 -14.19 -19.60
C GLY A 196 -26.46 -13.29 -19.24
N SER A 197 -26.37 -11.96 -19.42
CA SER A 197 -27.42 -11.04 -18.91
C SER A 197 -28.23 -10.30 -19.99
N ASN A 198 -28.24 -10.77 -21.24
CA ASN A 198 -29.07 -10.13 -22.26
C ASN A 198 -29.81 -11.14 -23.17
N ALA A 199 -30.65 -11.96 -22.58
CA ALA A 199 -31.64 -12.73 -23.36
C ALA A 199 -32.87 -13.01 -22.50
N TYR A 200 -33.76 -12.05 -22.41
CA TYR A 200 -35.21 -12.23 -22.17
C TYR A 200 -35.87 -10.85 -22.19
N LEU A 201 -36.29 -10.40 -23.34
CA LEU A 201 -37.46 -9.52 -23.52
C LEU A 201 -37.66 -9.29 -25.05
N THR A 202 -38.32 -10.28 -25.70
CA THR A 202 -39.24 -10.04 -26.87
C THR A 202 -39.98 -11.32 -27.13
N SER A 203 -41.24 -11.36 -26.70
CA SER A 203 -42.36 -11.91 -27.48
C SER A 203 -43.64 -11.86 -26.65
N ALA A 204 -44.58 -11.21 -27.23
CA ALA A 204 -46.03 -11.17 -27.18
C ALA A 204 -46.61 -9.92 -26.57
#